data_8752deda1241bb5bc10a0d906c4f37a5
#
_entry.id   8752deda1241bb5bc10a0d906c4f37a5
#
_cell.length_a   1.000
_cell.length_b   1.000
_cell.length_c   1.000
_cell.angle_alpha   90.00
_cell.angle_beta   90.00
_cell.angle_gamma   90.00
#
_symmetry.space_group_name_H-M   'P 1'
#
loop_
_entity.id
_entity.type
_entity.pdbx_description
1 polymer ?
#
loop_
_entity_poly.entity_id
_entity_poly.type
_entity_poly.pdbx_seq_one_letter_code
_entity_poly.pdbx_strand_id
1 'polypeptide(L)'
;AHFFSCNRKEVAMKGLEYLRKKLDKHSYRVNYRYKHYDMKYQDSPVGITIPPEIRNRFKAVLGWCAKAVDSLADRLVFREFSNDNFEINEIFQMNNPDVFFDSAVLSALIASCCFVYISKGEGDIPRLQVIEANSATGVIDPITGLLTEGYAVLERDDQGKPTLEAHFLPGRTDYYVNGKLNYSIKNNVAYPLLVPIIHRPDAVRPFGRSRITRAAVYYQKYAKRTLERADITAEFYSFPQKYVVGTHPDSEPMDTWKATITSMLEFTKDEDGDKPTLGQFTTPSMSPFTEQLRTAAAGFAGETGLTLDDLGFVSDNPSSVEAIKASHENLRLAGRKAQRSLGRGFLNVGYLAGCSLDDY
;
A
#
# COMPACT_ATOMS: atom_id res chain seq x y z
N ALA A 1 38.16 3.24 35.99
CA ALA A 1 37.90 4.19 34.93
C ALA A 1 36.43 4.64 34.98
N HIS A 2 36.20 5.81 35.56
CA HIS A 2 34.91 6.51 35.55
C HIS A 2 34.59 6.99 34.14
N PHE A 3 33.55 6.50 33.53
CA PHE A 3 32.94 7.20 32.40
C PHE A 3 31.42 6.97 32.32
N PHE A 4 30.70 8.11 32.43
CA PHE A 4 29.30 8.34 32.11
C PHE A 4 28.21 7.66 32.96
N SER A 5 28.00 8.17 34.14
CA SER A 5 26.65 8.40 34.63
C SER A 5 26.04 9.51 33.79
N CYS A 6 25.56 9.16 32.59
CA CYS A 6 24.71 10.02 31.82
C CYS A 6 23.34 9.98 32.49
N ASN A 7 22.96 11.05 33.19
CA ASN A 7 21.61 11.29 33.66
C ASN A 7 20.67 11.03 32.47
N ARG A 8 20.08 9.84 32.37
CA ARG A 8 18.90 9.62 31.53
C ARG A 8 17.86 10.59 32.07
N LYS A 9 17.61 11.69 31.39
CA LYS A 9 16.34 12.40 31.56
C LYS A 9 15.28 11.33 31.37
N GLU A 10 14.59 10.96 32.42
CA GLU A 10 13.40 10.11 32.36
C GLU A 10 12.51 10.73 31.28
N VAL A 11 12.47 10.10 30.12
CA VAL A 11 11.49 10.47 29.09
C VAL A 11 10.16 10.10 29.73
N ALA A 12 9.41 11.12 30.15
CA ALA A 12 8.15 10.94 30.84
C ALA A 12 7.27 9.99 30.02
N MET A 13 6.95 8.82 30.58
CA MET A 13 6.06 7.85 29.96
C MET A 13 4.72 8.51 29.68
N LYS A 14 4.21 8.33 28.47
CA LYS A 14 2.96 8.95 28.04
C LYS A 14 1.72 8.18 28.44
N GLY A 15 1.90 6.90 28.73
CA GLY A 15 0.89 6.00 29.25
C GLY A 15 -0.02 5.36 28.20
N LEU A 16 -0.69 4.28 28.60
CA LEU A 16 -1.49 3.42 27.76
C LEU A 16 -2.58 4.18 26.98
N GLU A 17 -3.32 5.09 27.64
CA GLU A 17 -4.40 5.85 27.01
C GLU A 17 -3.92 6.75 25.88
N TYR A 18 -2.73 7.34 26.02
CA TYR A 18 -2.12 8.10 24.96
C TYR A 18 -1.78 7.21 23.76
N LEU A 19 -1.25 6.01 24.00
CA LEU A 19 -0.87 5.07 22.94
C LEU A 19 -2.10 4.52 22.20
N ARG A 20 -3.19 4.21 22.91
CA ARG A 20 -4.47 3.81 22.30
C ARG A 20 -4.98 4.90 21.36
N LYS A 21 -5.09 6.14 21.81
CA LYS A 21 -5.50 7.29 20.99
C LYS A 21 -4.55 7.54 19.80
N LYS A 22 -3.25 7.32 20.01
CA LYS A 22 -2.26 7.44 18.95
C LYS A 22 -2.47 6.38 17.87
N LEU A 23 -2.72 5.13 18.25
CA LEU A 23 -2.99 4.04 17.32
C LEU A 23 -4.27 4.32 16.51
N ASP A 24 -5.37 4.69 17.14
CA ASP A 24 -6.63 5.01 16.47
C ASP A 24 -6.45 6.10 15.41
N LYS A 25 -5.72 7.15 15.74
CA LYS A 25 -5.41 8.25 14.80
C LYS A 25 -4.61 7.79 13.58
N HIS A 26 -3.78 6.77 13.72
CA HIS A 26 -2.93 6.26 12.63
C HIS A 26 -3.55 5.14 11.83
N SER A 27 -4.39 4.30 12.44
CA SER A 27 -4.97 3.11 11.83
C SER A 27 -5.71 3.41 10.53
N TYR A 28 -6.48 4.51 10.47
CA TYR A 28 -7.17 4.93 9.24
C TYR A 28 -6.21 5.10 8.05
N ARG A 29 -5.06 5.76 8.27
CA ARG A 29 -4.08 5.98 7.20
C ARG A 29 -3.38 4.69 6.77
N VAL A 30 -3.12 3.79 7.71
CA VAL A 30 -2.52 2.49 7.43
C VAL A 30 -3.50 1.66 6.60
N ASN A 31 -4.75 1.53 7.04
CA ASN A 31 -5.79 0.81 6.32
C ASN A 31 -6.06 1.39 4.92
N TYR A 32 -6.01 2.72 4.77
CA TYR A 32 -6.12 3.38 3.47
C TYR A 32 -5.02 2.93 2.50
N ARG A 33 -3.77 2.79 2.97
CA ARG A 33 -2.65 2.33 2.16
C ARG A 33 -2.79 0.86 1.77
N TYR A 34 -3.18 0.00 2.70
CA TYR A 34 -3.47 -1.41 2.42
C TYR A 34 -4.60 -1.56 1.40
N LYS A 35 -5.67 -0.79 1.49
CA LYS A 35 -6.73 -0.79 0.48
C LYS A 35 -6.22 -0.45 -0.92
N HIS A 36 -5.23 0.46 -1.04
CA HIS A 36 -4.61 0.77 -2.32
C HIS A 36 -3.64 -0.32 -2.80
N TYR A 37 -2.95 -0.96 -1.89
CA TYR A 37 -2.10 -2.10 -2.19
C TYR A 37 -2.93 -3.30 -2.66
N ASP A 38 -3.98 -3.65 -1.93
CA ASP A 38 -4.90 -4.77 -2.24
C ASP A 38 -5.88 -4.47 -3.39
N MET A 39 -5.82 -3.30 -3.99
CA MET A 39 -6.78 -2.87 -5.03
C MET A 39 -8.25 -2.85 -4.56
N LYS A 40 -8.49 -2.80 -3.25
CA LYS A 40 -9.83 -2.79 -2.60
C LYS A 40 -10.33 -1.37 -2.28
N TYR A 41 -9.74 -0.34 -2.89
CA TYR A 41 -10.17 1.03 -2.67
C TYR A 41 -11.42 1.36 -3.48
N GLN A 42 -12.34 2.07 -2.84
CA GLN A 42 -13.51 2.65 -3.49
C GLN A 42 -13.23 4.12 -3.78
N ASP A 43 -13.39 4.52 -5.02
CA ASP A 43 -13.34 5.92 -5.39
C ASP A 43 -14.72 6.53 -5.28
N SER A 44 -14.78 7.77 -4.80
CA SER A 44 -16.00 8.57 -4.93
C SER A 44 -16.32 8.73 -6.42
N PRO A 45 -17.57 8.54 -6.81
CA PRO A 45 -17.98 8.67 -8.20
C PRO A 45 -17.67 10.09 -8.69
N VAL A 46 -16.72 10.19 -9.60
CA VAL A 46 -16.39 11.45 -10.27
C VAL A 46 -17.03 11.42 -11.64
N GLY A 47 -18.10 12.15 -11.79
CA GLY A 47 -18.78 12.30 -13.06
C GLY A 47 -20.30 12.43 -12.85
N ILE A 48 -20.76 13.65 -12.78
CA ILE A 48 -22.19 13.99 -12.64
C ILE A 48 -22.97 13.55 -13.90
N THR A 49 -22.27 13.37 -15.03
CA THR A 49 -22.85 13.12 -16.34
C THR A 49 -23.07 11.66 -16.69
N ILE A 50 -22.46 10.71 -15.95
CA ILE A 50 -22.58 9.28 -16.24
C ILE A 50 -23.64 8.67 -15.31
N PRO A 51 -24.73 8.08 -15.86
CA PRO A 51 -25.76 7.42 -15.07
C PRO A 51 -25.17 6.35 -14.15
N PRO A 52 -25.67 6.19 -12.92
CA PRO A 52 -25.13 5.21 -11.95
C PRO A 52 -25.16 3.77 -12.47
N GLU A 53 -26.14 3.43 -13.27
CA GLU A 53 -26.33 2.10 -13.87
C GLU A 53 -25.17 1.74 -14.82
N ILE A 54 -24.77 2.71 -15.67
CA ILE A 54 -23.65 2.55 -16.61
C ILE A 54 -22.34 2.51 -15.81
N ARG A 55 -22.14 3.44 -14.88
CA ARG A 55 -20.91 3.55 -14.08
C ARG A 55 -20.62 2.30 -13.28
N ASN A 56 -21.63 1.60 -12.76
CA ASN A 56 -21.44 0.38 -11.97
C ASN A 56 -21.00 -0.84 -12.80
N ARG A 57 -21.21 -0.80 -14.12
CA ARG A 57 -20.79 -1.87 -15.03
C ARG A 57 -19.31 -1.77 -15.42
N PHE A 58 -18.76 -0.57 -15.46
CA PHE A 58 -17.37 -0.29 -15.89
C PHE A 58 -16.52 0.12 -14.70
N LYS A 59 -15.96 -0.87 -14.01
CA LYS A 59 -15.05 -0.66 -12.88
C LYS A 59 -13.68 -1.19 -13.23
N ALA A 60 -12.76 -0.28 -13.52
CA ALA A 60 -11.36 -0.64 -13.72
C ALA A 60 -10.68 -0.99 -12.39
N VAL A 61 -9.80 -1.97 -12.43
CA VAL A 61 -8.90 -2.34 -11.33
C VAL A 61 -7.46 -2.07 -11.77
N LEU A 62 -6.71 -1.33 -10.98
CA LEU A 62 -5.35 -0.95 -11.31
C LEU A 62 -4.44 -1.12 -10.08
N GLY A 63 -3.37 -1.91 -10.25
CA GLY A 63 -2.45 -2.31 -9.18
C GLY A 63 -1.10 -1.59 -9.16
N TRP A 64 -0.99 -0.36 -9.67
CA TRP A 64 0.29 0.35 -9.72
C TRP A 64 0.93 0.58 -8.34
N CYS A 65 0.11 0.85 -7.31
CA CYS A 65 0.62 0.99 -5.95
C CYS A 65 1.21 -0.31 -5.41
N ALA A 66 0.59 -1.47 -5.70
CA ALA A 66 1.15 -2.78 -5.39
C ALA A 66 2.47 -2.98 -6.14
N LYS A 67 2.48 -2.76 -7.47
CA LYS A 67 3.69 -2.85 -8.28
C LYS A 67 4.84 -2.00 -7.76
N ALA A 68 4.56 -0.78 -7.28
CA ALA A 68 5.59 0.09 -6.71
C ALA A 68 6.19 -0.45 -5.41
N VAL A 69 5.39 -1.12 -4.58
CA VAL A 69 5.84 -1.75 -3.34
C VAL A 69 6.63 -3.01 -3.65
N ASP A 70 6.05 -3.93 -4.44
CA ASP A 70 6.63 -5.24 -4.74
C ASP A 70 7.95 -5.11 -5.49
N SER A 71 8.04 -4.22 -6.50
CA SER A 71 9.29 -3.98 -7.23
C SER A 71 10.45 -3.51 -6.34
N LEU A 72 10.17 -2.89 -5.20
CA LEU A 72 11.18 -2.54 -4.21
C LEU A 72 11.41 -3.68 -3.23
N ALA A 73 10.36 -4.36 -2.76
CA ALA A 73 10.44 -5.48 -1.83
C ALA A 73 11.29 -6.63 -2.41
N ASP A 74 11.04 -7.02 -3.67
CA ASP A 74 11.76 -8.09 -4.38
C ASP A 74 13.28 -7.85 -4.50
N ARG A 75 13.73 -6.60 -4.30
CA ARG A 75 15.16 -6.24 -4.28
C ARG A 75 15.80 -6.29 -2.89
N LEU A 76 15.01 -6.56 -1.87
CA LEU A 76 15.40 -6.53 -0.46
C LEU A 76 15.42 -7.96 0.08
N VAL A 77 16.53 -8.65 -0.12
CA VAL A 77 16.73 -10.01 0.37
C VAL A 77 17.59 -9.95 1.62
N PHE A 78 17.09 -10.50 2.73
CA PHE A 78 17.88 -10.75 3.91
C PHE A 78 18.69 -12.04 3.71
N ARG A 79 19.94 -12.07 4.15
CA ARG A 79 20.78 -13.27 4.10
C ARG A 79 21.10 -13.74 5.49
N GLU A 80 21.93 -12.98 6.19
CA GLU A 80 22.44 -13.34 7.53
C GLU A 80 22.96 -12.10 8.25
N PHE A 81 23.13 -12.20 9.55
CA PHE A 81 23.92 -11.26 10.32
C PHE A 81 25.40 -11.65 10.22
N SER A 82 26.23 -10.78 9.66
CA SER A 82 27.68 -11.00 9.59
C SER A 82 28.33 -10.76 10.96
N ASN A 83 29.37 -11.54 11.28
CA ASN A 83 30.08 -11.51 12.56
C ASN A 83 29.15 -11.73 13.77
N ASP A 84 28.29 -12.75 13.66
CA ASP A 84 27.34 -13.11 14.69
C ASP A 84 28.01 -13.87 15.84
N ASN A 85 28.45 -13.12 16.87
CA ASN A 85 29.06 -13.66 18.08
C ASN A 85 28.03 -14.00 19.17
N PHE A 86 26.74 -13.74 18.93
CA PHE A 86 25.64 -13.88 19.89
C PHE A 86 24.57 -14.88 19.44
N GLU A 87 24.86 -15.68 18.43
CA GLU A 87 23.98 -16.72 17.88
C GLU A 87 22.60 -16.16 17.41
N ILE A 88 22.59 -14.89 17.01
CA ILE A 88 21.35 -14.19 16.56
C ILE A 88 20.78 -14.86 15.29
N ASN A 89 21.65 -15.35 14.40
CA ASN A 89 21.19 -16.07 13.21
C ASN A 89 20.39 -17.34 13.57
N GLU A 90 20.75 -18.04 14.64
CA GLU A 90 20.01 -19.20 15.13
C GLU A 90 18.60 -18.82 15.59
N ILE A 91 18.45 -17.71 16.33
CA ILE A 91 17.14 -17.19 16.73
C ILE A 91 16.24 -16.95 15.50
N PHE A 92 16.78 -16.32 14.46
CA PHE A 92 16.01 -16.04 13.25
C PHE A 92 15.69 -17.32 12.46
N GLN A 93 16.63 -18.28 12.37
CA GLN A 93 16.38 -19.57 11.72
C GLN A 93 15.22 -20.33 12.36
N MET A 94 15.07 -20.25 13.66
CA MET A 94 13.98 -20.91 14.40
C MET A 94 12.62 -20.17 14.26
N ASN A 95 12.61 -18.95 13.71
CA ASN A 95 11.43 -18.13 13.53
C ASN A 95 10.97 -17.98 12.06
N ASN A 96 11.20 -18.99 11.21
CA ASN A 96 10.84 -19.00 9.79
C ASN A 96 11.31 -17.73 9.06
N PRO A 97 12.62 -17.56 8.87
CA PRO A 97 13.23 -16.29 8.49
C PRO A 97 12.69 -15.71 7.16
N ASP A 98 12.45 -16.54 6.16
CA ASP A 98 11.98 -16.08 4.86
C ASP A 98 10.64 -15.36 4.98
N VAL A 99 9.64 -15.99 5.62
CA VAL A 99 8.33 -15.38 5.83
C VAL A 99 8.41 -14.19 6.78
N PHE A 100 9.24 -14.27 7.81
CA PHE A 100 9.41 -13.18 8.77
C PHE A 100 9.98 -11.92 8.12
N PHE A 101 11.07 -12.04 7.38
CA PHE A 101 11.71 -10.90 6.72
C PHE A 101 10.82 -10.31 5.63
N ASP A 102 10.25 -11.14 4.76
CA ASP A 102 9.40 -10.69 3.66
C ASP A 102 8.15 -9.96 4.18
N SER A 103 7.49 -10.52 5.20
CA SER A 103 6.30 -9.89 5.79
C SER A 103 6.63 -8.55 6.48
N ALA A 104 7.76 -8.46 7.18
CA ALA A 104 8.19 -7.24 7.83
C ALA A 104 8.59 -6.16 6.82
N VAL A 105 9.33 -6.52 5.78
CA VAL A 105 9.71 -5.60 4.69
C VAL A 105 8.48 -5.08 3.98
N LEU A 106 7.57 -5.97 3.57
CA LEU A 106 6.35 -5.61 2.86
C LEU A 106 5.47 -4.66 3.70
N SER A 107 5.20 -5.01 4.95
CA SER A 107 4.42 -4.17 5.86
C SER A 107 5.06 -2.80 6.09
N ALA A 108 6.37 -2.72 6.24
CA ALA A 108 7.08 -1.46 6.41
C ALA A 108 7.04 -0.59 5.15
N LEU A 109 7.08 -1.17 3.96
CA LEU A 109 6.96 -0.44 2.69
C LEU A 109 5.54 0.09 2.47
N ILE A 110 4.51 -0.69 2.80
CA ILE A 110 3.09 -0.29 2.67
C ILE A 110 2.74 0.77 3.72
N ALA A 111 2.96 0.46 5.00
CA ALA A 111 2.46 1.26 6.11
C ALA A 111 3.39 2.40 6.56
N SER A 112 4.66 2.40 6.20
CA SER A 112 5.82 3.15 6.64
C SER A 112 6.64 2.48 7.74
N CYS A 113 6.02 1.71 8.59
CA CYS A 113 6.66 0.88 9.61
C CYS A 113 5.79 -0.34 9.90
N CYS A 114 6.41 -1.37 10.46
CA CYS A 114 5.76 -2.43 11.21
C CYS A 114 6.51 -2.62 12.53
N PHE A 115 6.05 -3.53 13.34
CA PHE A 115 6.65 -3.81 14.65
C PHE A 115 6.94 -5.29 14.77
N VAL A 116 8.01 -5.62 15.45
CA VAL A 116 8.32 -7.00 15.84
C VAL A 116 8.13 -7.14 17.34
N TYR A 117 7.22 -7.98 17.72
CA TYR A 117 7.01 -8.39 19.10
C TYR A 117 7.91 -9.57 19.43
N ILE A 118 8.70 -9.44 20.50
CA ILE A 118 9.56 -10.46 21.02
C ILE A 118 8.90 -11.06 22.26
N SER A 119 8.56 -12.33 22.21
CA SER A 119 7.94 -13.06 23.32
C SER A 119 8.76 -14.26 23.71
N LYS A 120 8.64 -14.70 24.98
CA LYS A 120 9.23 -15.95 25.43
C LYS A 120 8.40 -17.10 24.87
N GLY A 121 9.02 -18.02 24.11
CA GLY A 121 8.38 -19.20 23.57
C GLY A 121 8.24 -20.34 24.60
N GLU A 122 7.65 -21.45 24.16
CA GLU A 122 7.79 -22.73 24.86
C GLU A 122 9.20 -23.24 24.59
N GLY A 123 10.13 -23.00 25.49
CA GLY A 123 11.55 -23.29 25.33
C GLY A 123 12.40 -22.03 25.53
N ASP A 124 13.73 -22.18 25.32
CA ASP A 124 14.69 -21.09 25.56
C ASP A 124 14.81 -20.08 24.41
N ILE A 125 14.16 -20.32 23.27
CA ILE A 125 14.29 -19.47 22.07
C ILE A 125 13.18 -18.43 21.99
N PRO A 126 13.51 -17.11 21.83
CA PRO A 126 12.52 -16.06 21.67
C PRO A 126 11.69 -16.25 20.41
N ARG A 127 10.38 -16.01 20.51
CA ARG A 127 9.48 -15.95 19.37
C ARG A 127 9.40 -14.54 18.82
N LEU A 128 9.51 -14.40 17.50
CA LEU A 128 9.46 -13.14 16.77
C LEU A 128 8.17 -13.09 15.96
N GLN A 129 7.30 -12.13 16.28
CA GLN A 129 6.05 -11.93 15.56
C GLN A 129 6.01 -10.54 14.93
N VAL A 130 5.74 -10.48 13.63
CA VAL A 130 5.50 -9.22 12.92
C VAL A 130 4.07 -8.73 13.20
N ILE A 131 3.95 -7.49 13.65
CA ILE A 131 2.68 -6.81 13.90
C ILE A 131 2.57 -5.59 12.98
N GLU A 132 1.46 -5.45 12.31
CA GLU A 132 1.18 -4.32 11.43
C GLU A 132 1.05 -3.00 12.20
N ALA A 133 1.31 -1.88 11.51
CA ALA A 133 1.18 -0.54 12.08
C ALA A 133 -0.25 -0.10 12.39
N ASN A 134 -1.28 -0.84 11.95
CA ASN A 134 -2.67 -0.62 12.36
C ASN A 134 -3.01 -1.27 13.71
N SER A 135 -2.14 -2.15 14.20
CA SER A 135 -2.32 -2.88 15.45
C SER A 135 -1.24 -2.59 16.49
N ALA A 136 -0.17 -1.85 16.14
CA ALA A 136 0.88 -1.46 17.09
C ALA A 136 1.33 -0.01 16.92
N THR A 137 1.83 0.56 18.01
CA THR A 137 2.43 1.90 18.05
C THR A 137 3.38 2.03 19.24
N GLY A 138 4.06 3.15 19.36
CA GLY A 138 4.94 3.40 20.50
C GLY A 138 5.50 4.81 20.50
N VAL A 139 6.34 5.10 21.48
CA VAL A 139 7.14 6.33 21.56
C VAL A 139 8.57 5.95 21.22
N ILE A 140 9.12 6.50 20.13
CA ILE A 140 10.46 6.19 19.66
C ILE A 140 11.49 7.13 20.32
N ASP A 141 12.60 6.58 20.71
CA ASP A 141 13.80 7.34 21.05
C ASP A 141 14.53 7.72 19.75
N PRO A 142 14.64 9.01 19.42
CA PRO A 142 15.27 9.44 18.17
C PRO A 142 16.76 9.13 18.09
N ILE A 143 17.42 8.83 19.20
CA ILE A 143 18.86 8.53 19.25
C ILE A 143 19.11 7.06 18.95
N THR A 144 18.42 6.16 19.65
CA THR A 144 18.63 4.72 19.53
C THR A 144 17.77 4.09 18.42
N GLY A 145 16.63 4.70 18.10
CA GLY A 145 15.63 4.14 17.21
C GLY A 145 14.78 3.02 17.86
N LEU A 146 15.00 2.72 19.14
CA LEU A 146 14.19 1.82 19.95
C LEU A 146 12.98 2.55 20.54
N LEU A 147 12.00 1.81 21.02
CA LEU A 147 10.89 2.39 21.75
C LEU A 147 11.26 2.65 23.20
N THR A 148 10.75 3.74 23.75
CA THR A 148 10.74 4.00 25.20
C THR A 148 9.48 3.43 25.84
N GLU A 149 8.40 3.33 25.06
CA GLU A 149 7.10 2.80 25.45
C GLU A 149 6.40 2.25 24.21
N GLY A 150 5.84 1.05 24.26
CA GLY A 150 5.18 0.38 23.15
C GLY A 150 3.78 -0.10 23.51
N TYR A 151 2.93 -0.23 22.50
CA TYR A 151 1.58 -0.75 22.62
C TYR A 151 1.22 -1.56 21.38
N ALA A 152 0.60 -2.72 21.58
CA ALA A 152 0.07 -3.51 20.49
C ALA A 152 -1.27 -4.16 20.87
N VAL A 153 -2.15 -4.28 19.89
CA VAL A 153 -3.34 -5.12 19.93
C VAL A 153 -2.95 -6.47 19.36
N LEU A 154 -2.94 -7.50 20.20
CA LEU A 154 -2.53 -8.85 19.84
C LEU A 154 -3.70 -9.66 19.27
N GLU A 155 -4.90 -9.46 19.80
CA GLU A 155 -6.11 -10.13 19.32
C GLU A 155 -7.29 -9.16 19.23
N ARG A 156 -8.19 -9.44 18.30
CA ARG A 156 -9.46 -8.72 18.10
C ARG A 156 -10.61 -9.70 17.98
N ASP A 157 -11.79 -9.28 18.36
CA ASP A 157 -13.02 -10.03 18.11
C ASP A 157 -13.48 -9.87 16.63
N ASP A 158 -14.54 -10.58 16.26
CA ASP A 158 -15.12 -10.55 14.90
C ASP A 158 -15.63 -9.14 14.50
N GLN A 159 -15.85 -8.25 15.47
CA GLN A 159 -16.23 -6.86 15.23
C GLN A 159 -15.01 -5.92 15.13
N GLY A 160 -13.80 -6.46 15.27
CA GLY A 160 -12.56 -5.70 15.22
C GLY A 160 -12.19 -4.97 16.52
N LYS A 161 -12.92 -5.23 17.62
CA LYS A 161 -12.62 -4.64 18.93
C LYS A 161 -11.44 -5.39 19.58
N PRO A 162 -10.47 -4.68 20.19
CA PRO A 162 -9.36 -5.33 20.91
C PRO A 162 -9.85 -6.22 22.06
N THR A 163 -9.45 -7.48 22.06
CA THR A 163 -9.69 -8.46 23.12
C THR A 163 -8.46 -8.69 23.98
N LEU A 164 -7.27 -8.77 23.33
CA LEU A 164 -5.98 -8.88 24.00
C LEU A 164 -5.08 -7.75 23.55
N GLU A 165 -4.59 -6.97 24.51
CA GLU A 165 -3.69 -5.84 24.29
C GLU A 165 -2.42 -6.00 25.12
N ALA A 166 -1.30 -5.51 24.62
CA ALA A 166 -0.03 -5.52 25.33
C ALA A 166 0.55 -4.10 25.42
N HIS A 167 0.98 -3.71 26.62
CA HIS A 167 1.69 -2.47 26.90
C HIS A 167 3.12 -2.80 27.28
N PHE A 168 4.06 -2.42 26.41
CA PHE A 168 5.47 -2.74 26.52
C PHE A 168 6.21 -1.60 27.20
N LEU A 169 6.81 -1.92 28.32
CA LEU A 169 7.60 -1.01 29.16
C LEU A 169 9.01 -1.57 29.32
N PRO A 170 10.00 -0.73 29.65
CA PRO A 170 11.31 -1.23 30.07
C PRO A 170 11.17 -2.17 31.27
N GLY A 171 11.74 -3.37 31.17
CA GLY A 171 11.72 -4.37 32.22
C GLY A 171 10.40 -5.10 32.46
N ARG A 172 9.32 -4.78 31.72
CA ARG A 172 8.05 -5.50 31.83
C ARG A 172 7.11 -5.30 30.65
N THR A 173 6.22 -6.25 30.47
CA THR A 173 5.07 -6.16 29.55
C THR A 173 3.78 -6.44 30.29
N ASP A 174 2.83 -5.52 30.24
CA ASP A 174 1.53 -5.61 30.88
C ASP A 174 0.48 -6.03 29.85
N TYR A 175 -0.28 -7.10 30.14
CA TYR A 175 -1.32 -7.65 29.25
C TYR A 175 -2.70 -7.30 29.76
N TYR A 176 -3.52 -6.80 28.85
CA TYR A 176 -4.90 -6.37 29.12
C TYR A 176 -5.87 -7.25 28.35
N VAL A 177 -6.86 -7.80 29.03
CA VAL A 177 -7.96 -8.55 28.44
C VAL A 177 -9.23 -7.72 28.58
N ASN A 178 -9.87 -7.43 27.44
CA ASN A 178 -11.06 -6.57 27.40
C ASN A 178 -10.87 -5.22 28.14
N GLY A 179 -9.71 -4.63 27.98
CA GLY A 179 -9.35 -3.33 28.57
C GLY A 179 -8.95 -3.34 30.05
N LYS A 180 -8.97 -4.50 30.73
CA LYS A 180 -8.54 -4.65 32.12
C LYS A 180 -7.19 -5.35 32.20
N LEU A 181 -6.32 -4.86 33.08
CA LEU A 181 -5.04 -5.52 33.34
C LEU A 181 -5.29 -6.94 33.86
N ASN A 182 -4.73 -7.93 33.16
CA ASN A 182 -4.87 -9.34 33.49
C ASN A 182 -3.60 -9.87 34.18
N TYR A 183 -2.44 -9.71 33.54
CA TYR A 183 -1.16 -10.12 34.07
C TYR A 183 -0.02 -9.26 33.53
N SER A 184 1.14 -9.34 34.19
CA SER A 184 2.36 -8.66 33.79
C SER A 184 3.52 -9.65 33.78
N ILE A 185 4.30 -9.63 32.72
CA ILE A 185 5.54 -10.40 32.62
C ILE A 185 6.71 -9.44 32.83
N LYS A 186 7.53 -9.72 33.84
CA LYS A 186 8.78 -8.99 34.11
C LYS A 186 9.92 -9.58 33.27
N ASN A 187 10.82 -8.74 32.82
CA ASN A 187 12.06 -9.11 32.16
C ASN A 187 13.16 -8.13 32.59
N ASN A 188 14.41 -8.47 32.33
CA ASN A 188 15.56 -7.63 32.71
C ASN A 188 16.02 -6.74 31.55
N VAL A 189 15.27 -6.66 30.43
CA VAL A 189 15.66 -5.93 29.24
C VAL A 189 15.38 -4.43 29.43
N ALA A 190 16.38 -3.59 29.14
CA ALA A 190 16.33 -2.14 29.33
C ALA A 190 15.38 -1.40 28.40
N TYR A 191 14.83 -2.06 27.40
CA TYR A 191 13.92 -1.49 26.39
C TYR A 191 12.67 -2.37 26.22
N PRO A 192 11.55 -1.77 25.78
CA PRO A 192 10.34 -2.51 25.43
C PRO A 192 10.60 -3.63 24.42
N LEU A 193 10.05 -4.81 24.64
CA LEU A 193 10.15 -5.98 23.73
C LEU A 193 9.22 -5.84 22.51
N LEU A 194 9.14 -4.64 21.96
CA LEU A 194 8.45 -4.29 20.73
C LEU A 194 9.38 -3.41 19.90
N VAL A 195 9.84 -3.90 18.75
CA VAL A 195 10.85 -3.22 17.93
C VAL A 195 10.23 -2.69 16.65
N PRO A 196 10.38 -1.39 16.35
CA PRO A 196 9.88 -0.83 15.11
C PRO A 196 10.85 -1.11 13.94
N ILE A 197 10.33 -1.64 12.85
CA ILE A 197 10.98 -1.74 11.55
C ILE A 197 10.48 -0.60 10.68
N ILE A 198 11.35 0.33 10.30
CA ILE A 198 10.94 1.62 9.76
C ILE A 198 11.52 1.84 8.37
N HIS A 199 10.67 2.18 7.41
CA HIS A 199 11.07 2.57 6.06
C HIS A 199 11.22 4.09 5.94
N ARG A 200 12.42 4.58 5.58
CA ARG A 200 12.75 6.00 5.34
C ARG A 200 12.36 6.93 6.50
N PRO A 201 12.89 6.72 7.72
CA PRO A 201 12.69 7.66 8.82
C PRO A 201 13.40 9.00 8.51
N ASP A 202 12.83 10.10 9.03
CA ASP A 202 13.46 11.41 9.04
C ASP A 202 13.18 12.15 10.39
N ALA A 203 13.83 13.29 10.61
CA ALA A 203 13.71 14.04 11.86
C ALA A 203 12.27 14.46 12.20
N VAL A 204 11.44 14.72 11.18
CA VAL A 204 10.03 15.11 11.35
C VAL A 204 9.12 13.89 11.48
N ARG A 205 9.51 12.78 10.87
CA ARG A 205 8.72 11.54 10.77
C ARG A 205 9.54 10.34 11.24
N PRO A 206 9.69 10.18 12.55
CA PRO A 206 10.49 9.09 13.12
C PRO A 206 9.97 7.70 12.76
N PHE A 207 8.65 7.55 12.51
CA PHE A 207 8.04 6.31 12.00
C PHE A 207 8.04 6.21 10.46
N GLY A 208 8.85 7.02 9.78
CA GLY A 208 9.13 6.88 8.37
C GLY A 208 8.03 7.30 7.40
N ARG A 209 8.19 6.84 6.17
CA ARG A 209 7.30 7.14 5.05
C ARG A 209 6.96 5.87 4.29
N SER A 210 5.69 5.76 3.89
CA SER A 210 5.22 4.71 3.01
C SER A 210 5.77 4.86 1.59
N ARG A 211 5.90 3.74 0.90
CA ARG A 211 6.14 3.70 -0.53
C ARG A 211 4.90 4.18 -1.31
N ILE A 212 3.71 3.95 -0.76
CA ILE A 212 2.43 4.43 -1.31
C ILE A 212 2.24 5.89 -0.91
N THR A 213 2.77 6.82 -1.72
CA THR A 213 2.69 8.25 -1.50
C THR A 213 1.34 8.81 -1.95
N ARG A 214 1.03 10.06 -1.58
CA ARG A 214 -0.17 10.75 -2.07
C ARG A 214 -0.14 10.94 -3.58
N ALA A 215 1.04 11.20 -4.15
CA ALA A 215 1.21 11.36 -5.59
C ALA A 215 1.00 10.03 -6.32
N ALA A 216 1.56 8.92 -5.81
CA ALA A 216 1.33 7.59 -6.37
C ALA A 216 -0.16 7.24 -6.39
N VAL A 217 -0.88 7.47 -5.29
CA VAL A 217 -2.32 7.27 -5.21
C VAL A 217 -3.08 8.16 -6.20
N TYR A 218 -2.67 9.43 -6.34
CA TYR A 218 -3.30 10.36 -7.29
C TYR A 218 -3.18 9.84 -8.74
N TYR A 219 -1.99 9.47 -9.17
CA TYR A 219 -1.77 8.99 -10.54
C TYR A 219 -2.46 7.64 -10.79
N GLN A 220 -2.47 6.72 -9.82
CA GLN A 220 -3.23 5.47 -9.94
C GLN A 220 -4.74 5.75 -10.11
N LYS A 221 -5.31 6.65 -9.33
CA LYS A 221 -6.71 7.04 -9.45
C LYS A 221 -7.02 7.77 -10.76
N TYR A 222 -6.07 8.59 -11.23
CA TYR A 222 -6.21 9.26 -12.52
C TYR A 222 -6.23 8.26 -13.67
N ALA A 223 -5.28 7.32 -13.69
CA ALA A 223 -5.22 6.26 -14.67
C ALA A 223 -6.49 5.37 -14.65
N LYS A 224 -6.94 4.98 -13.45
CA LYS A 224 -8.17 4.19 -13.29
C LYS A 224 -9.38 4.89 -13.91
N ARG A 225 -9.59 6.19 -13.62
CA ARG A 225 -10.70 6.96 -14.20
C ARG A 225 -10.57 7.11 -15.71
N THR A 226 -9.36 7.19 -16.23
CA THR A 226 -9.11 7.25 -17.68
C THR A 226 -9.51 5.93 -18.34
N LEU A 227 -9.15 4.78 -17.75
CA LEU A 227 -9.57 3.46 -18.22
C LEU A 227 -11.10 3.31 -18.20
N GLU A 228 -11.76 3.65 -17.10
CA GLU A 228 -13.22 3.57 -16.99
C GLU A 228 -13.93 4.44 -18.04
N ARG A 229 -13.40 5.63 -18.32
CA ARG A 229 -13.94 6.51 -19.39
C ARG A 229 -13.67 5.95 -20.77
N ALA A 230 -12.50 5.36 -20.99
CA ALA A 230 -12.17 4.71 -22.25
C ALA A 230 -13.11 3.53 -22.52
N ASP A 231 -13.38 2.67 -21.51
CA ASP A 231 -14.31 1.55 -21.64
C ASP A 231 -15.72 2.01 -21.99
N ILE A 232 -16.24 3.03 -21.31
CA ILE A 232 -17.56 3.61 -21.62
C ILE A 232 -17.58 4.17 -23.05
N THR A 233 -16.52 4.87 -23.46
CA THR A 233 -16.44 5.44 -24.83
C THR A 233 -16.34 4.33 -25.87
N ALA A 234 -15.66 3.22 -25.56
CA ALA A 234 -15.54 2.08 -26.46
C ALA A 234 -16.89 1.43 -26.77
N GLU A 235 -17.84 1.39 -25.81
CA GLU A 235 -19.20 0.92 -26.06
C GLU A 235 -19.92 1.80 -27.10
N PHE A 236 -19.84 3.13 -26.97
CA PHE A 236 -20.42 4.04 -27.95
C PHE A 236 -19.68 4.02 -29.29
N TYR A 237 -18.38 3.74 -29.28
CA TYR A 237 -17.58 3.58 -30.50
C TYR A 237 -17.98 2.31 -31.27
N SER A 238 -18.25 1.23 -30.58
CA SER A 238 -18.63 -0.07 -31.17
C SER A 238 -20.02 -0.03 -31.78
N PHE A 239 -20.91 0.84 -31.27
CA PHE A 239 -22.29 0.98 -31.72
C PHE A 239 -22.62 2.46 -32.00
N PRO A 240 -22.10 3.04 -33.09
CA PRO A 240 -22.29 4.43 -33.39
C PRO A 240 -23.78 4.73 -33.63
N GLN A 241 -24.30 5.79 -33.00
CA GLN A 241 -25.66 6.22 -33.12
C GLN A 241 -25.94 6.73 -34.54
N LYS A 242 -27.00 6.24 -35.14
CA LYS A 242 -27.51 6.68 -36.44
C LYS A 242 -28.73 7.59 -36.23
N TYR A 243 -28.94 8.51 -37.12
CA TYR A 243 -30.10 9.37 -37.12
C TYR A 243 -30.72 9.46 -38.50
N VAL A 244 -32.00 9.70 -38.52
CA VAL A 244 -32.78 9.92 -39.73
C VAL A 244 -33.55 11.22 -39.58
N VAL A 245 -33.56 12.03 -40.62
CA VAL A 245 -34.33 13.27 -40.69
C VAL A 245 -35.23 13.23 -41.93
N GLY A 246 -36.48 13.65 -41.80
CA GLY A 246 -37.44 13.69 -42.91
C GLY A 246 -38.14 12.36 -43.14
N THR A 247 -38.61 11.70 -42.08
CA THR A 247 -39.47 10.50 -42.17
C THR A 247 -40.96 10.95 -42.22
N HIS A 248 -41.81 10.14 -42.89
CA HIS A 248 -43.25 10.38 -42.92
C HIS A 248 -43.85 10.42 -41.49
N PRO A 249 -44.80 11.34 -41.18
CA PRO A 249 -45.39 11.43 -39.84
C PRO A 249 -46.07 10.16 -39.33
N ASP A 250 -46.65 9.36 -40.24
CA ASP A 250 -47.28 8.07 -39.89
C ASP A 250 -46.33 6.87 -39.91
N SER A 251 -45.00 7.08 -40.06
CA SER A 251 -44.06 5.98 -40.00
C SER A 251 -43.95 5.45 -38.57
N GLU A 252 -44.01 4.11 -38.43
CA GLU A 252 -43.83 3.48 -37.12
C GLU A 252 -42.46 3.82 -36.53
N PRO A 253 -42.36 4.05 -35.19
CA PRO A 253 -41.09 4.25 -34.52
C PRO A 253 -40.15 3.05 -34.78
N MET A 254 -38.99 3.35 -35.28
CA MET A 254 -37.99 2.31 -35.56
C MET A 254 -37.53 1.65 -34.28
N ASP A 255 -37.53 0.29 -34.26
CA ASP A 255 -36.95 -0.49 -33.16
C ASP A 255 -35.44 -0.18 -33.05
N THR A 256 -35.06 0.45 -31.94
CA THR A 256 -33.69 0.87 -31.66
C THR A 256 -32.67 -0.29 -31.73
N TRP A 257 -33.12 -1.51 -31.41
CA TRP A 257 -32.28 -2.71 -31.47
C TRP A 257 -31.99 -3.13 -32.94
N LYS A 258 -33.00 -3.07 -33.82
CA LYS A 258 -32.80 -3.39 -35.23
C LYS A 258 -31.94 -2.34 -35.94
N ALA A 259 -32.03 -1.09 -35.55
CA ALA A 259 -31.18 -0.03 -36.08
C ALA A 259 -29.70 -0.15 -35.72
N THR A 260 -29.41 -0.84 -34.64
CA THR A 260 -28.03 -0.88 -34.09
C THR A 260 -27.19 -1.99 -34.73
N ILE A 261 -27.77 -3.14 -35.05
CA ILE A 261 -26.92 -4.32 -35.26
C ILE A 261 -26.69 -4.75 -36.69
N THR A 262 -27.59 -4.75 -37.64
CA THR A 262 -27.26 -5.29 -38.99
C THR A 262 -28.37 -5.27 -40.03
N SER A 263 -29.45 -4.64 -39.82
CA SER A 263 -30.56 -4.67 -40.79
C SER A 263 -30.37 -3.66 -41.90
N MET A 264 -30.66 -4.03 -43.13
CA MET A 264 -31.01 -3.03 -44.15
C MET A 264 -32.14 -2.16 -43.61
N LEU A 265 -31.88 -0.86 -43.45
CA LEU A 265 -32.86 0.09 -43.03
C LEU A 265 -33.63 0.57 -44.26
N GLU A 266 -34.92 0.31 -44.30
CA GLU A 266 -35.80 0.83 -45.34
C GLU A 266 -36.55 2.04 -44.79
N PHE A 267 -36.54 3.12 -45.52
CA PHE A 267 -37.24 4.35 -45.16
C PHE A 267 -38.20 4.73 -46.28
N THR A 268 -39.40 5.18 -45.93
CA THR A 268 -40.36 5.74 -46.84
C THR A 268 -40.01 7.19 -47.16
N LYS A 269 -40.47 7.69 -48.32
CA LYS A 269 -40.39 9.11 -48.65
C LYS A 269 -41.29 9.92 -47.71
N ASP A 270 -40.97 11.21 -47.51
CA ASP A 270 -41.83 12.12 -46.77
C ASP A 270 -43.11 12.49 -47.56
N GLU A 271 -43.97 13.38 -47.00
CA GLU A 271 -45.22 13.80 -47.64
C GLU A 271 -44.98 14.56 -48.95
N ASP A 272 -43.86 15.25 -49.08
CA ASP A 272 -43.45 16.00 -50.26
C ASP A 272 -42.72 15.13 -51.31
N GLY A 273 -42.50 13.87 -51.02
CA GLY A 273 -41.86 12.92 -51.91
C GLY A 273 -40.34 12.93 -51.85
N ASP A 274 -39.76 13.65 -50.92
CA ASP A 274 -38.33 13.73 -50.71
C ASP A 274 -37.79 12.50 -49.93
N LYS A 275 -36.52 12.16 -50.19
CA LYS A 275 -35.85 11.04 -49.53
C LYS A 275 -35.36 11.47 -48.15
N PRO A 276 -35.57 10.67 -47.11
CA PRO A 276 -35.04 10.98 -45.81
C PRO A 276 -33.50 11.02 -45.81
N THR A 277 -32.95 11.96 -45.05
CA THR A 277 -31.52 12.10 -44.88
C THR A 277 -31.04 11.16 -43.77
N LEU A 278 -30.11 10.27 -44.09
CA LEU A 278 -29.50 9.36 -43.17
C LEU A 278 -28.16 9.93 -42.72
N GLY A 279 -27.88 9.84 -41.42
CA GLY A 279 -26.61 10.26 -40.89
C GLY A 279 -26.18 9.35 -39.75
N GLN A 280 -24.90 9.44 -39.44
CA GLN A 280 -24.30 8.75 -38.31
C GLN A 280 -23.47 9.79 -37.56
N PHE A 281 -23.58 9.77 -36.23
CA PHE A 281 -22.69 10.59 -35.42
C PHE A 281 -21.24 10.10 -35.56
N THR A 282 -20.31 11.05 -35.62
CA THR A 282 -18.87 10.74 -35.71
C THR A 282 -18.42 9.98 -34.47
N THR A 283 -17.72 8.88 -34.68
CA THR A 283 -17.15 8.12 -33.61
C THR A 283 -15.97 8.87 -32.96
N PRO A 284 -15.93 8.99 -31.62
CA PRO A 284 -14.82 9.65 -30.96
C PRO A 284 -13.53 8.82 -31.07
N SER A 285 -12.40 9.51 -31.20
CA SER A 285 -11.08 8.84 -31.17
C SER A 285 -10.75 8.32 -29.78
N MET A 286 -10.13 7.13 -29.69
CA MET A 286 -9.61 6.56 -28.44
C MET A 286 -8.21 7.07 -28.09
N SER A 287 -7.51 7.72 -29.02
CA SER A 287 -6.14 8.23 -28.83
C SER A 287 -5.98 9.13 -27.61
N PRO A 288 -6.86 10.08 -27.28
CA PRO A 288 -6.72 10.93 -26.10
C PRO A 288 -6.68 10.16 -24.79
N PHE A 289 -7.39 9.03 -24.69
CA PHE A 289 -7.36 8.19 -23.49
C PHE A 289 -6.02 7.48 -23.32
N THR A 290 -5.44 7.00 -24.41
CA THR A 290 -4.11 6.38 -24.41
C THR A 290 -3.03 7.40 -24.01
N GLU A 291 -3.10 8.64 -24.51
CA GLU A 291 -2.17 9.70 -24.14
C GLU A 291 -2.32 10.10 -22.66
N GLN A 292 -3.54 10.22 -22.15
CA GLN A 292 -3.81 10.49 -20.74
C GLN A 292 -3.28 9.38 -19.84
N LEU A 293 -3.48 8.12 -20.23
CA LEU A 293 -2.99 6.97 -19.48
C LEU A 293 -1.46 6.94 -19.45
N ARG A 294 -0.80 7.25 -20.59
CA ARG A 294 0.65 7.37 -20.67
C ARG A 294 1.18 8.51 -19.80
N THR A 295 0.51 9.65 -19.77
CA THR A 295 0.86 10.79 -18.91
C THR A 295 0.74 10.40 -17.43
N ALA A 296 -0.33 9.70 -17.05
CA ALA A 296 -0.51 9.20 -15.69
C ALA A 296 0.61 8.21 -15.31
N ALA A 297 0.97 7.30 -16.22
CA ALA A 297 2.04 6.34 -16.03
C ALA A 297 3.40 7.02 -15.87
N ALA A 298 3.70 8.03 -16.68
CA ALA A 298 4.95 8.80 -16.57
C ALA A 298 5.05 9.52 -15.22
N GLY A 299 3.96 10.14 -14.75
CA GLY A 299 3.91 10.78 -13.44
C GLY A 299 4.07 9.78 -12.30
N PHE A 300 3.41 8.63 -12.38
CA PHE A 300 3.56 7.55 -11.40
C PHE A 300 4.98 6.98 -11.38
N ALA A 301 5.56 6.72 -12.54
CA ALA A 301 6.94 6.23 -12.69
C ALA A 301 7.96 7.22 -12.08
N GLY A 302 7.82 8.52 -12.38
CA GLY A 302 8.65 9.58 -11.82
C GLY A 302 8.58 9.67 -10.30
N GLU A 303 7.39 9.54 -9.71
CA GLU A 303 7.19 9.55 -8.26
C GLU A 303 7.78 8.30 -7.57
N THR A 304 7.64 7.14 -8.18
CA THR A 304 8.02 5.85 -7.58
C THR A 304 9.41 5.38 -7.96
N GLY A 305 10.06 6.01 -8.95
CA GLY A 305 11.35 5.58 -9.49
C GLY A 305 11.26 4.27 -10.31
N LEU A 306 10.06 3.92 -10.76
CA LEU A 306 9.82 2.88 -11.75
C LEU A 306 10.07 3.43 -13.17
N THR A 307 10.10 2.54 -14.14
CA THR A 307 10.12 2.88 -15.56
C THR A 307 8.72 2.77 -16.17
N LEU A 308 8.52 3.31 -17.36
CA LEU A 308 7.27 3.10 -18.09
C LEU A 308 7.10 1.62 -18.48
N ASP A 309 8.20 0.93 -18.76
CA ASP A 309 8.22 -0.50 -19.08
C ASP A 309 7.72 -1.34 -17.88
N ASP A 310 8.08 -0.97 -16.65
CA ASP A 310 7.58 -1.60 -15.43
C ASP A 310 6.04 -1.49 -15.28
N LEU A 311 5.45 -0.47 -15.92
CA LEU A 311 4.00 -0.22 -15.93
C LEU A 311 3.29 -0.75 -17.17
N GLY A 312 4.01 -1.47 -18.05
CA GLY A 312 3.46 -2.10 -19.24
C GLY A 312 3.45 -1.22 -20.51
N PHE A 313 4.13 -0.05 -20.50
CA PHE A 313 4.27 0.83 -21.67
C PHE A 313 5.61 0.56 -22.35
N VAL A 314 5.65 -0.47 -23.16
CA VAL A 314 6.86 -0.88 -23.89
C VAL A 314 7.17 0.10 -25.03
N SER A 315 8.46 0.40 -25.24
CA SER A 315 8.96 1.14 -26.38
C SER A 315 9.19 0.19 -27.56
N ASP A 316 8.80 0.61 -28.77
CA ASP A 316 9.00 -0.18 -29.99
C ASP A 316 10.49 -0.32 -30.35
N ASN A 317 11.36 0.54 -29.82
CA ASN A 317 12.79 0.45 -30.01
C ASN A 317 13.47 -0.19 -28.79
N PRO A 318 14.18 -1.31 -28.96
CA PRO A 318 14.93 -1.93 -27.87
C PRO A 318 16.04 -0.98 -27.39
N SER A 319 16.00 -0.66 -26.10
CA SER A 319 17.06 0.15 -25.47
C SER A 319 18.35 -0.66 -25.32
N SER A 320 19.49 0.02 -25.33
CA SER A 320 20.78 -0.64 -25.02
C SER A 320 20.79 -1.14 -23.56
N VAL A 321 21.61 -2.12 -23.26
CA VAL A 321 21.76 -2.67 -21.90
C VAL A 321 22.15 -1.57 -20.90
N GLU A 322 22.98 -0.63 -21.32
CA GLU A 322 23.39 0.52 -20.50
C GLU A 322 22.22 1.47 -20.22
N ALA A 323 21.36 1.72 -21.21
CA ALA A 323 20.18 2.56 -21.06
C ALA A 323 19.18 1.91 -20.10
N ILE A 324 18.96 0.60 -20.19
CA ILE A 324 18.10 -0.17 -19.27
C ILE A 324 18.66 -0.09 -17.84
N LYS A 325 19.95 -0.30 -17.65
CA LYS A 325 20.59 -0.17 -16.32
C LYS A 325 20.45 1.24 -15.77
N ALA A 326 20.64 2.26 -16.59
CA ALA A 326 20.50 3.66 -16.17
C ALA A 326 19.06 4.02 -15.79
N SER A 327 18.06 3.48 -16.49
CA SER A 327 16.64 3.74 -16.17
C SER A 327 16.21 3.17 -14.81
N HIS A 328 16.82 2.07 -14.35
CA HIS A 328 16.56 1.46 -13.05
C HIS A 328 17.42 1.99 -11.89
N GLU A 329 18.30 2.96 -12.13
CA GLU A 329 19.21 3.49 -11.11
C GLU A 329 18.45 4.10 -9.92
N ASN A 330 17.35 4.81 -10.14
CA ASN A 330 16.55 5.41 -9.09
C ASN A 330 15.97 4.33 -8.15
N LEU A 331 15.47 3.24 -8.69
CA LEU A 331 14.95 2.12 -7.91
C LEU A 331 16.07 1.40 -7.14
N ARG A 332 17.26 1.27 -7.76
CA ARG A 332 18.46 0.71 -7.09
C ARG A 332 18.90 1.55 -5.90
N LEU A 333 18.93 2.86 -6.03
CA LEU A 333 19.26 3.77 -4.92
C LEU A 333 18.20 3.74 -3.83
N ALA A 334 16.91 3.65 -4.18
CA ALA A 334 15.84 3.46 -3.22
C ALA A 334 16.00 2.14 -2.43
N GLY A 335 16.38 1.04 -3.11
CA GLY A 335 16.70 -0.23 -2.49
C GLY A 335 17.83 -0.12 -1.46
N ARG A 336 18.97 0.49 -1.82
CA ARG A 336 20.09 0.72 -0.89
C ARG A 336 19.69 1.53 0.36
N LYS A 337 18.86 2.57 0.19
CA LYS A 337 18.37 3.36 1.32
C LYS A 337 17.43 2.53 2.21
N ALA A 338 16.55 1.72 1.59
CA ALA A 338 15.66 0.84 2.32
C ALA A 338 16.44 -0.24 3.10
N GLN A 339 17.43 -0.88 2.49
CA GLN A 339 18.32 -1.85 3.15
C GLN A 339 18.95 -1.28 4.42
N ARG A 340 19.44 -0.03 4.38
CA ARG A 340 20.06 0.61 5.55
C ARG A 340 19.06 0.87 6.69
N SER A 341 17.87 1.36 6.38
CA SER A 341 16.87 1.69 7.40
C SER A 341 16.23 0.44 8.00
N LEU A 342 15.84 -0.53 7.15
CA LEU A 342 15.23 -1.78 7.60
C LEU A 342 16.26 -2.68 8.28
N GLY A 343 17.47 -2.79 7.75
CA GLY A 343 18.56 -3.55 8.35
C GLY A 343 18.90 -3.09 9.77
N ARG A 344 18.83 -1.77 10.04
CA ARG A 344 18.98 -1.27 11.42
C ARG A 344 17.85 -1.76 12.33
N GLY A 345 16.62 -1.81 11.84
CA GLY A 345 15.49 -2.38 12.59
C GLY A 345 15.71 -3.84 12.95
N PHE A 346 16.13 -4.65 11.98
CA PHE A 346 16.43 -6.08 12.22
C PHE A 346 17.60 -6.30 13.18
N LEU A 347 18.65 -5.47 13.11
CA LEU A 347 19.72 -5.49 14.12
C LEU A 347 19.18 -5.21 15.53
N ASN A 348 18.25 -4.25 15.67
CA ASN A 348 17.62 -3.96 16.95
C ASN A 348 16.76 -5.13 17.44
N VAL A 349 16.06 -5.85 16.54
CA VAL A 349 15.32 -7.08 16.88
C VAL A 349 16.29 -8.14 17.41
N GLY A 350 17.36 -8.40 16.68
CA GLY A 350 18.39 -9.37 17.09
C GLY A 350 19.01 -9.01 18.45
N TYR A 351 19.36 -7.74 18.65
CA TYR A 351 19.91 -7.26 19.92
C TYR A 351 18.96 -7.51 21.10
N LEU A 352 17.67 -7.11 20.98
CA LEU A 352 16.71 -7.29 22.07
C LEU A 352 16.30 -8.76 22.26
N ALA A 353 16.25 -9.54 21.19
CA ALA A 353 16.03 -10.98 21.29
C ALA A 353 17.17 -11.68 22.05
N GLY A 354 18.42 -11.35 21.74
CA GLY A 354 19.58 -11.84 22.49
C GLY A 354 19.54 -11.42 23.95
N CYS A 355 19.26 -10.15 24.26
CA CYS A 355 19.10 -9.67 25.64
C CYS A 355 17.98 -10.38 26.40
N SER A 356 16.94 -10.85 25.72
CA SER A 356 15.82 -11.56 26.37
C SER A 356 16.15 -13.01 26.73
N LEU A 357 17.18 -13.59 26.10
CA LEU A 357 17.68 -14.94 26.43
C LEU A 357 18.48 -14.97 27.70
N ASP A 358 19.34 -13.98 27.89
CA ASP A 358 20.40 -14.04 28.87
C ASP A 358 20.00 -13.59 30.28
N ASP A 359 18.74 -13.23 30.53
CA ASP A 359 18.26 -12.70 31.82
C ASP A 359 19.19 -11.62 32.44
N TYR A 360 19.87 -10.82 31.57
CA TYR A 360 20.78 -9.76 31.99
C TYR A 360 20.08 -8.50 32.46
#